data_caca0865387c0cb65e024ded9cc42b06
#
_entry.id   caca0865387c0cb65e024ded9cc42b06
#
_cell.length_a   1.000
_cell.length_b   1.000
_cell.length_c   1.000
_cell.angle_alpha   90.00
_cell.angle_beta   90.00
_cell.angle_gamma   90.00
#
_symmetry.space_group_name_H-M   'P 1'
#
loop_
_entity.id
_entity.type
_entity.pdbx_description
1 polymer ?
#
loop_
_entity_poly.entity_id
_entity_poly.type
_entity_poly.pdbx_seq_one_letter_code
_entity_poly.pdbx_strand_id
1 'polypeptide(L)'
;MMKTILKSAPLALAFAFATPAFAGTCPTPGSMDLKNAPTMPEGVTDTVIGSIDLAGEINVEGRKLRTRRLIVQPGGIVPLHSHKDRPALIYTVSGSITEYSSACGAPIEHNAGDISREADGLSHYWVNHGKVPAVLLSSDVFHG
;
A
#
# COMPACT_ATOMS: atom_id res chain seq x y z
N MET A 1 58.85 16.10 41.35
CA MET A 1 57.51 16.58 40.90
C MET A 1 57.21 16.00 39.52
N MET A 2 56.45 14.91 39.45
CA MET A 2 56.05 14.28 38.20
C MET A 2 54.67 14.82 37.78
N LYS A 3 54.58 15.48 36.61
CA LYS A 3 53.32 15.98 36.04
C LYS A 3 52.68 14.87 35.21
N THR A 4 51.56 14.34 35.71
CA THR A 4 50.72 13.38 34.96
C THR A 4 49.86 14.13 33.93
N ILE A 5 50.10 13.88 32.65
CA ILE A 5 49.28 14.42 31.55
C ILE A 5 48.12 13.49 31.32
N LEU A 6 46.90 13.93 31.68
CA LEU A 6 45.67 13.23 31.31
C LEU A 6 45.40 13.45 29.81
N LYS A 7 45.46 12.36 29.04
CA LYS A 7 45.01 12.39 27.61
C LYS A 7 43.51 12.17 27.57
N SER A 8 42.75 13.21 27.25
CA SER A 8 41.32 13.11 26.94
C SER A 8 41.16 12.56 25.55
N ALA A 9 40.53 11.39 25.39
CA ALA A 9 40.13 10.85 24.11
C ALA A 9 38.79 11.49 23.69
N PRO A 10 38.62 11.90 22.41
CA PRO A 10 37.35 12.42 21.97
C PRO A 10 36.33 11.28 21.81
N LEU A 11 35.17 11.42 22.43
CA LEU A 11 34.02 10.54 22.27
C LEU A 11 33.39 10.88 20.91
N ALA A 12 33.60 10.02 19.91
CA ALA A 12 32.94 10.17 18.60
C ALA A 12 31.48 9.72 18.73
N LEU A 13 30.55 10.66 18.70
CA LEU A 13 29.11 10.38 18.68
C LEU A 13 28.75 9.95 17.24
N ALA A 14 28.56 8.66 17.00
CA ALA A 14 28.05 8.13 15.73
C ALA A 14 26.55 8.44 15.62
N PHE A 15 26.18 9.42 14.78
CA PHE A 15 24.80 9.63 14.39
C PHE A 15 24.42 8.54 13.40
N ALA A 16 23.65 7.55 13.85
CA ALA A 16 22.96 6.63 12.95
C ALA A 16 21.83 7.41 12.25
N PHE A 17 22.01 7.75 10.98
CA PHE A 17 20.91 8.22 10.14
C PHE A 17 20.00 7.02 9.87
N ALA A 18 18.87 6.95 10.60
CA ALA A 18 17.77 6.08 10.21
C ALA A 18 17.23 6.61 8.87
N THR A 19 17.44 5.88 7.77
CA THR A 19 16.73 6.15 6.52
C THR A 19 15.25 6.00 6.81
N PRO A 20 14.38 6.96 6.45
CA PRO A 20 12.94 6.76 6.56
C PRO A 20 12.59 5.56 5.69
N ALA A 21 12.14 4.47 6.32
CA ALA A 21 11.44 3.42 5.60
C ALA A 21 10.14 4.06 5.13
N PHE A 22 10.01 4.30 3.82
CA PHE A 22 8.73 4.62 3.24
C PHE A 22 7.89 3.35 3.35
N ALA A 23 7.01 3.30 4.34
CA ALA A 23 5.98 2.29 4.43
C ALA A 23 5.17 2.35 3.11
N GLY A 24 4.68 1.22 2.62
CA GLY A 24 3.99 1.14 1.34
C GLY A 24 4.87 1.02 0.10
N THR A 25 6.20 0.93 0.24
CA THR A 25 7.10 0.66 -0.88
C THR A 25 7.51 -0.81 -0.93
N CYS A 26 7.74 -1.33 -2.15
CA CYS A 26 8.24 -2.70 -2.32
C CYS A 26 9.59 -2.89 -1.60
N PRO A 27 9.68 -3.75 -0.58
CA PRO A 27 10.92 -3.95 0.17
C PRO A 27 11.96 -4.79 -0.59
N THR A 28 11.52 -5.57 -1.58
CA THR A 28 12.39 -6.49 -2.32
C THR A 28 12.00 -6.49 -3.80
N PRO A 29 12.87 -6.04 -4.72
CA PRO A 29 12.61 -6.12 -6.14
C PRO A 29 12.30 -7.56 -6.58
N GLY A 30 11.35 -7.73 -7.50
CA GLY A 30 10.97 -9.04 -8.02
C GLY A 30 9.45 -9.17 -8.22
N SER A 31 8.98 -10.40 -8.25
CA SER A 31 7.57 -10.75 -8.46
C SER A 31 7.20 -11.93 -7.56
N MET A 32 6.06 -11.86 -6.92
CA MET A 32 5.50 -13.00 -6.17
C MET A 32 4.72 -13.92 -7.10
N ASP A 33 4.78 -15.23 -6.82
CA ASP A 33 3.88 -16.21 -7.46
C ASP A 33 2.50 -16.15 -6.78
N LEU A 34 1.50 -15.70 -7.55
CA LEU A 34 0.13 -15.50 -7.08
C LEU A 34 -0.83 -16.63 -7.49
N LYS A 35 -0.31 -17.79 -7.95
CA LYS A 35 -1.16 -18.91 -8.46
C LYS A 35 -2.17 -19.42 -7.44
N ASN A 36 -1.83 -19.40 -6.16
CA ASN A 36 -2.70 -19.87 -5.07
C ASN A 36 -3.33 -18.71 -4.28
N ALA A 37 -3.32 -17.50 -4.84
CA ALA A 37 -3.91 -16.33 -4.19
C ALA A 37 -5.42 -16.49 -4.02
N PRO A 38 -6.01 -15.96 -2.94
CA PRO A 38 -7.45 -16.01 -2.70
C PRO A 38 -8.20 -15.24 -3.80
N THR A 39 -9.26 -15.84 -4.33
CA THR A 39 -10.10 -15.29 -5.40
C THR A 39 -11.46 -14.79 -4.93
N MET A 40 -11.79 -15.00 -3.65
CA MET A 40 -13.05 -14.57 -3.04
C MET A 40 -12.78 -13.55 -1.93
N PRO A 41 -13.60 -12.50 -1.80
CA PRO A 41 -13.49 -11.55 -0.70
C PRO A 41 -13.92 -12.19 0.61
N GLU A 42 -13.27 -11.81 1.71
CA GLU A 42 -13.64 -12.21 3.05
C GLU A 42 -13.55 -11.01 4.00
N GLY A 43 -14.58 -10.78 4.81
CA GLY A 43 -14.58 -9.71 5.81
C GLY A 43 -14.37 -8.31 5.24
N VAL A 44 -14.79 -8.04 4.00
CA VAL A 44 -14.62 -6.75 3.31
C VAL A 44 -15.98 -6.11 3.05
N THR A 45 -16.10 -4.85 3.44
CA THR A 45 -17.17 -3.96 2.95
C THR A 45 -16.57 -2.99 1.95
N ASP A 46 -17.14 -2.90 0.75
CA ASP A 46 -16.71 -2.01 -0.33
C ASP A 46 -17.87 -1.13 -0.76
N THR A 47 -17.71 0.18 -0.61
CA THR A 47 -18.76 1.17 -0.86
C THR A 47 -18.25 2.27 -1.77
N VAL A 48 -18.91 2.51 -2.90
CA VAL A 48 -18.66 3.69 -3.74
C VAL A 48 -19.12 4.93 -2.98
N ILE A 49 -18.22 5.88 -2.76
CA ILE A 49 -18.49 7.14 -2.05
C ILE A 49 -18.48 8.36 -2.96
N GLY A 50 -17.98 8.22 -4.20
CA GLY A 50 -18.00 9.27 -5.21
C GLY A 50 -17.63 8.73 -6.58
N SER A 51 -18.19 9.34 -7.64
CA SER A 51 -17.87 9.00 -9.02
C SER A 51 -18.14 10.17 -9.96
N ILE A 52 -17.26 10.35 -10.95
CA ILE A 52 -17.34 11.37 -11.99
C ILE A 52 -17.23 10.67 -13.35
N ASP A 53 -18.15 10.93 -14.27
CA ASP A 53 -18.05 10.47 -15.66
C ASP A 53 -17.00 11.32 -16.38
N LEU A 54 -16.03 10.67 -17.02
CA LEU A 54 -14.92 11.37 -17.66
C LEU A 54 -15.21 11.80 -19.10
N ALA A 55 -16.29 11.30 -19.70
CA ALA A 55 -16.67 11.67 -21.07
C ALA A 55 -16.95 13.18 -21.19
N GLY A 56 -17.77 13.73 -20.28
CA GLY A 56 -18.10 15.15 -20.27
C GLY A 56 -17.02 16.08 -19.72
N GLU A 57 -16.11 15.55 -18.89
CA GLU A 57 -15.08 16.36 -18.22
C GLU A 57 -13.80 16.51 -19.04
N ILE A 58 -13.31 15.41 -19.59
CA ILE A 58 -12.01 15.36 -20.27
C ILE A 58 -12.04 14.53 -21.56
N ASN A 59 -13.22 14.28 -22.14
CA ASN A 59 -13.44 13.51 -23.38
C ASN A 59 -12.86 12.09 -23.35
N VAL A 60 -13.01 11.38 -22.23
CA VAL A 60 -12.59 9.98 -22.08
C VAL A 60 -13.84 9.11 -21.94
N GLU A 61 -14.31 8.61 -23.09
CA GLU A 61 -15.54 7.81 -23.17
C GLU A 61 -15.43 6.47 -22.43
N GLY A 62 -16.53 6.05 -21.80
CA GLY A 62 -16.64 4.77 -21.12
C GLY A 62 -15.76 4.63 -19.87
N ARG A 63 -15.31 5.74 -19.32
CA ARG A 63 -14.48 5.78 -18.10
C ARG A 63 -15.08 6.68 -17.03
N LYS A 64 -14.92 6.26 -15.80
CA LYS A 64 -15.27 7.04 -14.61
C LYS A 64 -14.08 7.11 -13.65
N LEU A 65 -13.86 8.29 -13.11
CA LEU A 65 -13.06 8.43 -11.89
C LEU A 65 -13.98 8.12 -10.70
N ARG A 66 -13.60 7.12 -9.91
CA ARG A 66 -14.41 6.65 -8.79
C ARG A 66 -13.56 6.59 -7.52
N THR A 67 -14.16 6.91 -6.39
CA THR A 67 -13.58 6.66 -5.08
C THR A 67 -14.48 5.70 -4.29
N ARG A 68 -13.86 4.66 -3.72
CA ARG A 68 -14.49 3.66 -2.86
C ARG A 68 -13.87 3.69 -1.48
N ARG A 69 -14.67 3.41 -0.48
CA ARG A 69 -14.19 3.12 0.86
C ARG A 69 -14.30 1.62 1.11
N LEU A 70 -13.16 1.00 1.40
CA LEU A 70 -13.08 -0.38 1.83
C LEU A 70 -12.85 -0.43 3.34
N ILE A 71 -13.55 -1.34 4.03
CA ILE A 71 -13.29 -1.69 5.42
C ILE A 71 -12.96 -3.19 5.42
N VAL A 72 -11.73 -3.51 5.78
CA VAL A 72 -11.23 -4.90 5.79
C VAL A 72 -11.06 -5.32 7.25
N GLN A 73 -11.90 -6.24 7.71
CA GLN A 73 -11.87 -6.74 9.09
C GLN A 73 -10.56 -7.50 9.39
N PRO A 74 -10.18 -7.69 10.65
CA PRO A 74 -9.09 -8.60 11.03
C PRO A 74 -9.27 -9.97 10.37
N GLY A 75 -8.23 -10.48 9.70
CA GLY A 75 -8.29 -11.68 8.87
C GLY A 75 -8.97 -11.50 7.50
N GLY A 76 -9.52 -10.31 7.22
CA GLY A 76 -10.23 -10.05 5.97
C GLY A 76 -9.30 -10.01 4.75
N ILE A 77 -9.87 -10.29 3.57
CA ILE A 77 -9.16 -10.49 2.30
C ILE A 77 -9.82 -9.68 1.20
N VAL A 78 -9.06 -8.77 0.57
CA VAL A 78 -9.40 -8.23 -0.76
C VAL A 78 -8.81 -9.21 -1.77
N PRO A 79 -9.64 -9.88 -2.60
CA PRO A 79 -9.18 -11.01 -3.42
C PRO A 79 -8.26 -10.60 -4.56
N LEU A 80 -7.59 -11.58 -5.14
CA LEU A 80 -6.74 -11.37 -6.31
C LEU A 80 -7.49 -10.66 -7.43
N HIS A 81 -6.93 -9.57 -7.91
CA HIS A 81 -7.43 -8.81 -9.05
C HIS A 81 -6.27 -8.11 -9.79
N SER A 82 -6.57 -7.57 -10.97
CA SER A 82 -5.58 -6.90 -11.82
C SER A 82 -5.92 -5.43 -12.03
N HIS A 83 -4.89 -4.62 -12.14
CA HIS A 83 -4.94 -3.21 -12.50
C HIS A 83 -4.51 -2.94 -13.95
N LYS A 84 -4.58 -3.94 -14.84
CA LYS A 84 -4.14 -3.82 -16.24
C LYS A 84 -4.81 -2.67 -16.99
N ASP A 85 -6.08 -2.39 -16.69
CA ASP A 85 -6.86 -1.35 -17.36
C ASP A 85 -7.67 -0.50 -16.36
N ARG A 86 -7.20 -0.49 -15.12
CA ARG A 86 -7.86 0.19 -14.02
C ARG A 86 -6.81 0.76 -13.04
N PRO A 87 -6.07 1.81 -13.45
CA PRO A 87 -5.11 2.43 -12.55
C PRO A 87 -5.82 3.00 -11.33
N ALA A 88 -5.17 2.86 -10.16
CA ALA A 88 -5.72 3.31 -8.88
C ALA A 88 -4.63 3.89 -7.98
N LEU A 89 -5.06 4.73 -7.07
CA LEU A 89 -4.34 5.12 -5.86
C LEU A 89 -5.14 4.64 -4.66
N ILE A 90 -4.47 3.96 -3.73
CA ILE A 90 -5.10 3.44 -2.53
C ILE A 90 -4.43 4.08 -1.31
N TYR A 91 -5.21 4.86 -0.57
CA TYR A 91 -4.76 5.51 0.67
C TYR A 91 -5.23 4.72 1.87
N THR A 92 -4.32 4.32 2.75
CA THR A 92 -4.64 3.68 4.02
C THR A 92 -5.01 4.76 5.05
N VAL A 93 -6.29 4.83 5.40
CA VAL A 93 -6.84 5.83 6.34
C VAL A 93 -6.52 5.45 7.77
N SER A 94 -6.71 4.16 8.12
CA SER A 94 -6.47 3.66 9.47
C SER A 94 -6.20 2.15 9.46
N GLY A 95 -5.58 1.66 10.53
CA GLY A 95 -5.10 0.29 10.63
C GLY A 95 -3.86 0.04 9.80
N SER A 96 -3.59 -1.23 9.49
CA SER A 96 -2.57 -1.66 8.54
C SER A 96 -3.10 -2.80 7.69
N ILE A 97 -2.50 -3.01 6.51
CA ILE A 97 -2.88 -4.09 5.60
C ILE A 97 -1.68 -4.54 4.80
N THR A 98 -1.58 -5.82 4.51
CA THR A 98 -0.46 -6.40 3.76
C THR A 98 -0.88 -6.67 2.32
N GLU A 99 -0.14 -6.13 1.36
CA GLU A 99 -0.27 -6.40 -0.07
C GLU A 99 0.67 -7.52 -0.51
N TYR A 100 0.15 -8.41 -1.35
CA TYR A 100 0.89 -9.45 -2.05
C TYR A 100 0.79 -9.18 -3.54
N SER A 101 1.89 -8.73 -4.16
CA SER A 101 1.88 -8.11 -5.48
C SER A 101 2.76 -8.85 -6.49
N SER A 102 2.28 -8.94 -7.74
CA SER A 102 3.10 -9.41 -8.88
C SER A 102 4.26 -8.48 -9.22
N ALA A 103 4.28 -7.27 -8.68
CA ALA A 103 5.32 -6.27 -8.91
C ALA A 103 6.34 -6.17 -7.76
N CYS A 104 6.29 -7.08 -6.78
CA CYS A 104 7.20 -7.09 -5.64
C CYS A 104 7.58 -8.52 -5.25
N GLY A 105 8.83 -8.74 -4.86
CA GLY A 105 9.34 -10.06 -4.46
C GLY A 105 9.03 -10.43 -3.00
N ALA A 106 8.42 -9.53 -2.23
CA ALA A 106 8.01 -9.76 -0.83
C ALA A 106 6.70 -9.02 -0.53
N PRO A 107 5.97 -9.43 0.53
CA PRO A 107 4.79 -8.70 0.99
C PRO A 107 5.12 -7.25 1.35
N ILE A 108 4.18 -6.34 1.05
CA ILE A 108 4.30 -4.91 1.32
C ILE A 108 3.33 -4.56 2.45
N GLU A 109 3.83 -4.01 3.54
CA GLU A 109 2.99 -3.51 4.62
C GLU A 109 2.60 -2.06 4.34
N HIS A 110 1.29 -1.77 4.36
CA HIS A 110 0.74 -0.43 4.26
C HIS A 110 0.13 -0.02 5.59
N ASN A 111 0.65 1.05 6.17
CA ASN A 111 0.19 1.63 7.43
C ASN A 111 -0.69 2.85 7.20
N ALA A 112 -1.40 3.29 8.22
CA ALA A 112 -2.17 4.54 8.15
C ALA A 112 -1.28 5.72 7.70
N GLY A 113 -1.71 6.43 6.64
CA GLY A 113 -0.96 7.50 5.99
C GLY A 113 -0.25 7.09 4.70
N ASP A 114 -0.10 5.79 4.43
CA ASP A 114 0.55 5.31 3.21
C ASP A 114 -0.37 5.38 2.01
N ILE A 115 0.25 5.54 0.83
CA ILE A 115 -0.43 5.47 -0.44
C ILE A 115 0.21 4.39 -1.32
N SER A 116 -0.61 3.49 -1.88
CA SER A 116 -0.19 2.53 -2.89
C SER A 116 -0.55 3.00 -4.28
N ARG A 117 0.36 2.80 -5.23
CA ARG A 117 0.16 3.08 -6.65
C ARG A 117 -0.10 1.77 -7.39
N GLU A 118 -1.32 1.59 -7.83
CA GLU A 118 -1.80 0.40 -8.52
C GLU A 118 -1.91 0.67 -10.03
N ALA A 119 -0.86 0.36 -10.78
CA ALA A 119 -0.75 0.65 -12.20
C ALA A 119 0.13 -0.37 -12.91
N ASP A 120 0.41 -0.13 -14.21
CA ASP A 120 1.31 -0.92 -15.05
C ASP A 120 0.90 -2.41 -15.16
N GLY A 121 -0.39 -2.68 -14.96
CA GLY A 121 -0.96 -4.01 -15.12
C GLY A 121 -0.66 -4.99 -13.99
N LEU A 122 -0.19 -4.50 -12.83
CA LEU A 122 0.04 -5.38 -11.68
C LEU A 122 -1.21 -6.16 -11.29
N SER A 123 -1.00 -7.33 -10.72
CA SER A 123 -2.03 -8.12 -10.06
C SER A 123 -1.66 -8.31 -8.60
N HIS A 124 -2.63 -8.25 -7.72
CA HIS A 124 -2.39 -8.35 -6.28
C HIS A 124 -3.63 -8.79 -5.50
N TYR A 125 -3.42 -9.13 -4.24
CA TYR A 125 -4.45 -9.28 -3.22
C TYR A 125 -3.95 -8.70 -1.90
N TRP A 126 -4.88 -8.40 -0.98
CA TRP A 126 -4.55 -7.78 0.30
C TRP A 126 -5.14 -8.58 1.46
N VAL A 127 -4.41 -8.65 2.57
CA VAL A 127 -4.85 -9.33 3.79
C VAL A 127 -4.64 -8.43 5.00
N ASN A 128 -5.66 -8.27 5.82
CA ASN A 128 -5.52 -7.62 7.11
C ASN A 128 -5.05 -8.63 8.16
N HIS A 129 -3.75 -8.66 8.44
CA HIS A 129 -3.16 -9.47 9.50
C HIS A 129 -3.22 -8.79 10.88
N GLY A 130 -3.71 -7.56 10.94
CA GLY A 130 -3.84 -6.78 12.17
C GLY A 130 -4.98 -7.28 13.08
N LYS A 131 -5.14 -6.59 14.20
CA LYS A 131 -6.19 -6.87 15.20
C LYS A 131 -7.35 -5.88 15.16
N VAL A 132 -7.25 -4.87 14.29
CA VAL A 132 -8.27 -3.84 14.08
C VAL A 132 -8.61 -3.75 12.60
N PRO A 133 -9.79 -3.23 12.22
CA PRO A 133 -10.12 -3.03 10.82
C PRO A 133 -9.13 -2.10 10.13
N ALA A 134 -8.73 -2.44 8.90
CA ALA A 134 -8.06 -1.54 7.99
C ALA A 134 -9.12 -0.79 7.16
N VAL A 135 -8.98 0.54 7.09
CA VAL A 135 -9.86 1.41 6.29
C VAL A 135 -9.04 1.99 5.14
N LEU A 136 -9.51 1.77 3.92
CA LEU A 136 -8.84 2.21 2.70
C LEU A 136 -9.76 3.13 1.89
N LEU A 137 -9.18 4.14 1.25
CA LEU A 137 -9.81 4.87 0.15
C LEU A 137 -9.11 4.46 -1.15
N SER A 138 -9.87 3.86 -2.06
CA SER A 138 -9.40 3.44 -3.38
C SER A 138 -9.99 4.36 -4.44
N SER A 139 -9.16 5.20 -5.06
CA SER A 139 -9.55 6.05 -6.18
C SER A 139 -9.02 5.44 -7.47
N ASP A 140 -9.94 5.05 -8.37
CA ASP A 140 -9.61 4.35 -9.61
C ASP A 140 -10.29 4.99 -10.83
N VAL A 141 -9.66 4.80 -11.99
CA VAL A 141 -10.29 5.03 -13.29
C VAL A 141 -10.74 3.68 -13.83
N PHE A 142 -12.04 3.48 -13.88
CA PHE A 142 -12.61 2.19 -14.28
C PHE A 142 -13.58 2.30 -15.47
N HIS A 143 -13.88 1.19 -16.12
CA HIS A 143 -14.95 1.11 -17.10
C HIS A 143 -16.31 1.29 -16.43
N GLY A 144 -17.11 2.24 -16.90
CA GLY A 144 -18.42 2.61 -16.37
C GLY A 144 -19.59 2.12 -17.22
#